data_5c5cc7b2e64454805daa0bd0bf3b3ee3
#
_entry.id   5c5cc7b2e64454805daa0bd0bf3b3ee3
#
_cell.length_a   1.000
_cell.length_b   1.000
_cell.length_c   1.000
_cell.angle_alpha   90.00
_cell.angle_beta   90.00
_cell.angle_gamma   90.00
#
_symmetry.space_group_name_H-M   'P 1'
#
loop_
_entity.id
_entity.type
_entity.pdbx_description
1 polymer ?
#
loop_
_entity_poly.entity_id
_entity_poly.type
_entity_poly.pdbx_seq_one_letter_code
_entity_poly.pdbx_strand_id
1 'polypeptide(L)'
;MEMFLQQVLNGLTLGGIYGLVALGLTLVYGILHVPNFAHGAFYMFGAFASFHLMSAWGWNYWLAMGGSALCVALIAVLAERLVFHPLRNASGLHPMIAAIGVLLFLEAAAQAIWGADFHRMQTPYNGIIELAGVTAPVQRLLIIGAAFTLMVVLHLFLKKTVMGSTIIAMAQNRDGASLVGIDANRVAMLTFAISGVLAAVAATLYAPINLVYPAMGHLVITKAFV
;
A
#
# COMPACT_ATOMS: atom_id res chain seq x y z
N MET A 1 -33.20 -4.35 8.02
CA MET A 1 -32.07 -5.00 8.70
C MET A 1 -31.01 -5.43 7.67
N GLU A 2 -31.39 -6.12 6.62
CA GLU A 2 -30.47 -6.61 5.57
C GLU A 2 -29.67 -5.50 4.89
N MET A 3 -30.32 -4.41 4.47
CA MET A 3 -29.65 -3.26 3.85
C MET A 3 -28.59 -2.64 4.78
N PHE A 4 -28.85 -2.55 6.07
CA PHE A 4 -27.90 -2.04 7.05
C PHE A 4 -26.66 -2.96 7.17
N LEU A 5 -26.89 -4.26 7.31
CA LEU A 5 -25.79 -5.25 7.36
C LEU A 5 -24.97 -5.27 6.07
N GLN A 6 -25.61 -5.12 4.91
CA GLN A 6 -24.93 -5.01 3.61
C GLN A 6 -24.02 -3.76 3.57
N GLN A 7 -24.48 -2.62 4.11
CA GLN A 7 -23.65 -1.40 4.17
C GLN A 7 -22.50 -1.53 5.18
N VAL A 8 -22.71 -2.23 6.29
CA VAL A 8 -21.62 -2.54 7.23
C VAL A 8 -20.55 -3.40 6.54
N LEU A 9 -20.92 -4.43 5.79
CA LEU A 9 -19.97 -5.25 5.03
C LEU A 9 -19.19 -4.41 3.99
N ASN A 10 -19.88 -3.55 3.26
CA ASN A 10 -19.26 -2.64 2.31
C ASN A 10 -18.27 -1.70 3.00
N GLY A 11 -18.68 -1.12 4.13
CA GLY A 11 -17.85 -0.22 4.94
C GLY A 11 -16.61 -0.91 5.49
N LEU A 12 -16.75 -2.13 6.03
CA LEU A 12 -15.61 -2.93 6.51
C LEU A 12 -14.64 -3.29 5.39
N THR A 13 -15.16 -3.64 4.21
CA THR A 13 -14.31 -3.94 3.05
C THR A 13 -13.47 -2.73 2.64
N LEU A 14 -14.10 -1.58 2.45
CA LEU A 14 -13.42 -0.33 2.08
C LEU A 14 -12.51 0.17 3.20
N GLY A 15 -12.97 0.12 4.44
CA GLY A 15 -12.19 0.49 5.62
C GLY A 15 -10.95 -0.37 5.79
N GLY A 16 -11.04 -1.68 5.51
CA GLY A 16 -9.89 -2.58 5.51
C GLY A 16 -8.83 -2.18 4.49
N ILE A 17 -9.23 -1.88 3.25
CA ILE A 17 -8.30 -1.44 2.19
C ILE A 17 -7.65 -0.09 2.54
N TYR A 18 -8.47 0.91 2.89
CA TYR A 18 -7.94 2.23 3.24
C TYR A 18 -7.09 2.19 4.51
N GLY A 19 -7.44 1.34 5.48
CA GLY A 19 -6.64 1.10 6.68
C GLY A 19 -5.25 0.54 6.38
N LEU A 20 -5.13 -0.42 5.46
CA LEU A 20 -3.82 -0.95 5.03
C LEU A 20 -2.97 0.12 4.34
N VAL A 21 -3.58 0.90 3.46
CA VAL A 21 -2.89 2.01 2.77
C VAL A 21 -2.48 3.09 3.78
N ALA A 22 -3.36 3.46 4.70
CA ALA A 22 -3.10 4.44 5.75
C ALA A 22 -1.96 4.00 6.69
N LEU A 23 -1.90 2.70 7.06
CA LEU A 23 -0.80 2.16 7.86
C LEU A 23 0.54 2.28 7.14
N GLY A 24 0.59 1.93 5.84
CA GLY A 24 1.79 2.09 5.03
C GLY A 24 2.23 3.56 4.94
N LEU A 25 1.27 4.46 4.73
CA LEU A 25 1.50 5.90 4.68
C LEU A 25 2.02 6.44 6.03
N THR A 26 1.39 6.04 7.14
CA THR A 26 1.77 6.46 8.48
C THR A 26 3.18 6.03 8.87
N LEU A 27 3.60 4.82 8.45
CA LEU A 27 4.97 4.34 8.67
C LEU A 27 6.00 5.27 8.00
N VAL A 28 5.77 5.66 6.75
CA VAL A 28 6.67 6.57 6.03
C VAL A 28 6.60 7.97 6.62
N TYR A 29 5.39 8.45 6.97
CA TYR A 29 5.22 9.74 7.61
C TYR A 29 6.00 9.84 8.93
N GLY A 30 6.01 8.78 9.74
CA GLY A 30 6.77 8.72 11.00
C GLY A 30 8.29 8.94 10.81
N ILE A 31 8.83 8.64 9.63
CA ILE A 31 10.26 8.83 9.33
C ILE A 31 10.56 10.14 8.60
N LEU A 32 9.72 10.47 7.59
CA LEU A 32 9.91 11.69 6.79
C LEU A 32 9.34 12.93 7.45
N HIS A 33 8.36 12.81 8.36
CA HIS A 33 7.56 13.88 8.96
C HIS A 33 6.88 14.79 7.92
N VAL A 34 6.70 14.29 6.70
CA VAL A 34 5.96 14.95 5.61
C VAL A 34 5.07 13.94 4.88
N PRO A 35 3.92 14.39 4.35
CA PRO A 35 3.03 13.54 3.58
C PRO A 35 3.72 12.97 2.34
N ASN A 36 3.65 11.65 2.15
CA ASN A 36 4.19 10.97 0.97
C ASN A 36 3.09 10.69 -0.05
N PHE A 37 2.85 11.62 -0.96
CA PHE A 37 1.86 11.46 -2.03
C PHE A 37 2.20 10.34 -3.03
N ALA A 38 3.49 9.96 -3.14
CA ALA A 38 3.91 8.83 -4.00
C ALA A 38 3.32 7.49 -3.56
N HIS A 39 2.82 7.38 -2.32
CA HIS A 39 2.21 6.16 -1.80
C HIS A 39 0.97 5.72 -2.60
N GLY A 40 0.19 6.68 -3.15
CA GLY A 40 -0.90 6.38 -4.08
C GLY A 40 -0.43 5.73 -5.38
N ALA A 41 0.73 6.17 -5.90
CA ALA A 41 1.34 5.54 -7.08
C ALA A 41 1.86 4.13 -6.77
N PHE A 42 2.39 3.86 -5.58
CA PHE A 42 2.77 2.51 -5.16
C PHE A 42 1.56 1.58 -5.12
N TYR A 43 0.42 2.06 -4.63
CA TYR A 43 -0.85 1.32 -4.67
C TYR A 43 -1.26 1.02 -6.12
N MET A 44 -1.27 2.00 -7.00
CA MET A 44 -1.60 1.85 -8.41
C MET A 44 -0.67 0.83 -9.11
N PHE A 45 0.66 0.96 -8.92
CA PHE A 45 1.63 0.00 -9.47
C PHE A 45 1.41 -1.41 -8.94
N GLY A 46 0.99 -1.57 -7.69
CA GLY A 46 0.63 -2.85 -7.10
C GLY A 46 -0.52 -3.53 -7.86
N ALA A 47 -1.57 -2.76 -8.18
CA ALA A 47 -2.70 -3.27 -8.96
C ALA A 47 -2.27 -3.67 -10.39
N PHE A 48 -1.53 -2.82 -11.08
CA PHE A 48 -1.04 -3.12 -12.44
C PHE A 48 -0.07 -4.30 -12.47
N ALA A 49 0.87 -4.37 -11.53
CA ALA A 49 1.83 -5.48 -11.45
C ALA A 49 1.10 -6.81 -11.22
N SER A 50 0.15 -6.87 -10.28
CA SER A 50 -0.63 -8.09 -10.04
C SER A 50 -1.50 -8.46 -11.24
N PHE A 51 -2.15 -7.49 -11.87
CA PHE A 51 -2.92 -7.70 -13.10
C PHE A 51 -2.03 -8.27 -14.21
N HIS A 52 -0.85 -7.69 -14.44
CA HIS A 52 0.06 -8.15 -15.50
C HIS A 52 0.62 -9.55 -15.22
N LEU A 53 1.02 -9.85 -13.99
CA LEU A 53 1.50 -11.18 -13.60
C LEU A 53 0.43 -12.26 -13.80
N MET A 54 -0.84 -11.94 -13.56
CA MET A 54 -1.94 -12.88 -13.81
C MET A 54 -2.30 -12.99 -15.29
N SER A 55 -2.40 -11.87 -16.01
CA SER A 55 -2.88 -11.85 -17.39
C SER A 55 -1.84 -12.30 -18.41
N ALA A 56 -0.58 -11.87 -18.27
CA ALA A 56 0.48 -12.16 -19.22
C ALA A 56 1.27 -13.43 -18.88
N TRP A 57 1.49 -13.68 -17.58
CA TRP A 57 2.31 -14.81 -17.13
C TRP A 57 1.51 -15.97 -16.54
N GLY A 58 0.20 -15.82 -16.43
CA GLY A 58 -0.69 -16.89 -15.94
C GLY A 58 -0.46 -17.27 -14.47
N TRP A 59 0.12 -16.36 -13.68
CA TRP A 59 0.35 -16.63 -12.26
C TRP A 59 -0.97 -16.73 -11.51
N ASN A 60 -0.99 -17.60 -10.49
CA ASN A 60 -2.14 -17.62 -9.60
C ASN A 60 -2.20 -16.35 -8.75
N TYR A 61 -3.39 -16.04 -8.23
CA TYR A 61 -3.68 -14.82 -7.49
C TYR A 61 -2.70 -14.53 -6.34
N TRP A 62 -2.34 -15.55 -5.56
CA TRP A 62 -1.44 -15.39 -4.40
C TRP A 62 0.01 -15.16 -4.81
N LEU A 63 0.48 -15.85 -5.84
CA LEU A 63 1.81 -15.62 -6.41
C LEU A 63 1.90 -14.23 -7.05
N ALA A 64 0.86 -13.81 -7.77
CA ALA A 64 0.79 -12.48 -8.36
C ALA A 64 0.79 -11.38 -7.27
N MET A 65 0.09 -11.60 -6.16
CA MET A 65 0.12 -10.70 -5.01
C MET A 65 1.52 -10.62 -4.39
N GLY A 66 2.20 -11.75 -4.18
CA GLY A 66 3.59 -11.77 -3.67
C GLY A 66 4.57 -11.11 -4.63
N GLY A 67 4.46 -11.38 -5.94
CA GLY A 67 5.28 -10.76 -6.98
C GLY A 67 5.05 -9.25 -7.08
N SER A 68 3.81 -8.82 -7.03
CA SER A 68 3.42 -7.40 -6.98
C SER A 68 3.98 -6.70 -5.74
N ALA A 69 3.84 -7.32 -4.57
CA ALA A 69 4.38 -6.78 -3.31
C ALA A 69 5.90 -6.60 -3.37
N LEU A 70 6.63 -7.58 -3.93
CA LEU A 70 8.08 -7.48 -4.11
C LEU A 70 8.46 -6.38 -5.12
N CYS A 71 7.76 -6.32 -6.25
CA CYS A 71 7.99 -5.29 -7.27
C CYS A 71 7.82 -3.88 -6.69
N VAL A 72 6.71 -3.65 -6.00
CA VAL A 72 6.43 -2.32 -5.40
C VAL A 72 7.37 -2.02 -4.23
N ALA A 73 7.76 -3.01 -3.43
CA ALA A 73 8.77 -2.81 -2.39
C ALA A 73 10.10 -2.33 -3.00
N LEU A 74 10.54 -2.90 -4.12
CA LEU A 74 11.73 -2.45 -4.83
C LEU A 74 11.58 -1.02 -5.37
N ILE A 75 10.43 -0.69 -5.98
CA ILE A 75 10.14 0.67 -6.46
C ILE A 75 10.15 1.67 -5.29
N ALA A 76 9.56 1.31 -4.15
CA ALA A 76 9.52 2.16 -2.96
C ALA A 76 10.93 2.39 -2.38
N VAL A 77 11.78 1.35 -2.32
CA VAL A 77 13.17 1.47 -1.90
C VAL A 77 13.98 2.33 -2.87
N LEU A 78 13.76 2.17 -4.18
CA LEU A 78 14.41 3.00 -5.19
C LEU A 78 13.99 4.47 -5.06
N ALA A 79 12.70 4.73 -4.86
CA ALA A 79 12.18 6.09 -4.63
C ALA A 79 12.80 6.70 -3.36
N GLU A 80 12.90 5.93 -2.26
CA GLU A 80 13.60 6.38 -1.04
C GLU A 80 15.05 6.75 -1.37
N ARG A 81 15.79 5.85 -2.00
CA ARG A 81 17.22 5.99 -2.22
C ARG A 81 17.57 7.15 -3.16
N LEU A 82 16.81 7.28 -4.26
CA LEU A 82 17.11 8.23 -5.33
C LEU A 82 16.49 9.61 -5.10
N VAL A 83 15.34 9.67 -4.44
CA VAL A 83 14.56 10.90 -4.32
C VAL A 83 14.50 11.41 -2.86
N PHE A 84 14.05 10.58 -1.92
CA PHE A 84 13.83 11.05 -0.55
C PHE A 84 15.10 11.12 0.29
N HIS A 85 16.04 10.19 0.11
CA HIS A 85 17.30 10.17 0.84
C HIS A 85 18.10 11.47 0.66
N PRO A 86 18.35 11.99 -0.56
CA PRO A 86 19.09 13.24 -0.73
C PRO A 86 18.35 14.47 -0.21
N LEU A 87 17.01 14.40 -0.11
CA LEU A 87 16.18 15.51 0.38
C LEU A 87 15.89 15.46 1.88
N ARG A 88 16.46 14.50 2.60
CA ARG A 88 16.15 14.23 4.02
C ARG A 88 16.48 15.38 4.97
N ASN A 89 17.47 16.19 4.63
CA ASN A 89 17.91 17.36 5.41
C ASN A 89 17.37 18.69 4.84
N ALA A 90 16.58 18.64 3.77
CA ALA A 90 15.93 19.81 3.20
C ALA A 90 14.67 20.19 3.99
N SER A 91 14.17 21.41 3.80
CA SER A 91 12.90 21.85 4.41
C SER A 91 11.74 20.94 3.97
N GLY A 92 10.70 20.77 4.80
CA GLY A 92 9.59 19.85 4.57
C GLY A 92 8.85 20.03 3.23
N LEU A 93 8.93 21.18 2.59
CA LEU A 93 8.35 21.43 1.26
C LEU A 93 9.06 20.64 0.14
N HIS A 94 10.39 20.48 0.21
CA HIS A 94 11.14 19.79 -0.84
C HIS A 94 10.76 18.30 -0.96
N PRO A 95 10.74 17.50 0.12
CA PRO A 95 10.29 16.11 0.03
C PRO A 95 8.83 15.99 -0.41
N MET A 96 7.96 16.95 -0.04
CA MET A 96 6.55 16.94 -0.45
C MET A 96 6.41 17.16 -1.96
N ILE A 97 7.10 18.16 -2.53
CA ILE A 97 7.12 18.42 -3.98
C ILE A 97 7.72 17.22 -4.71
N ALA A 98 8.80 16.66 -4.20
CA ALA A 98 9.41 15.47 -4.76
C ALA A 98 8.47 14.25 -4.75
N ALA A 99 7.67 14.06 -3.69
CA ALA A 99 6.66 13.01 -3.62
C ALA A 99 5.59 13.15 -4.72
N ILE A 100 5.15 14.39 -5.01
CA ILE A 100 4.25 14.68 -6.13
C ILE A 100 4.94 14.38 -7.47
N GLY A 101 6.22 14.74 -7.61
CA GLY A 101 7.00 14.41 -8.80
C GLY A 101 7.11 12.90 -9.04
N VAL A 102 7.37 12.10 -7.98
CA VAL A 102 7.38 10.64 -8.05
C VAL A 102 6.01 10.08 -8.42
N LEU A 103 4.93 10.63 -7.84
CA LEU A 103 3.55 10.26 -8.19
C LEU A 103 3.31 10.42 -9.69
N LEU A 104 3.54 11.62 -10.23
CA LEU A 104 3.31 11.93 -11.64
C LEU A 104 4.20 11.10 -12.58
N PHE A 105 5.46 10.90 -12.19
CA PHE A 105 6.39 10.05 -12.94
C PHE A 105 5.89 8.61 -13.02
N LEU A 106 5.48 8.03 -11.89
CA LEU A 106 4.97 6.66 -11.86
C LEU A 106 3.64 6.52 -12.61
N GLU A 107 2.75 7.51 -12.54
CA GLU A 107 1.52 7.51 -13.35
C GLU A 107 1.82 7.55 -14.84
N ALA A 108 2.71 8.44 -15.27
CA ALA A 108 3.13 8.50 -16.66
C ALA A 108 3.81 7.20 -17.12
N ALA A 109 4.65 6.60 -16.27
CA ALA A 109 5.27 5.31 -16.54
C ALA A 109 4.23 4.19 -16.67
N ALA A 110 3.22 4.16 -15.80
CA ALA A 110 2.14 3.17 -15.89
C ALA A 110 1.34 3.34 -17.20
N GLN A 111 1.02 4.58 -17.58
CA GLN A 111 0.34 4.87 -18.85
C GLN A 111 1.18 4.46 -20.07
N ALA A 112 2.50 4.66 -20.02
CA ALA A 112 3.41 4.25 -21.09
C ALA A 112 3.54 2.73 -21.23
N ILE A 113 3.47 1.98 -20.12
CA ILE A 113 3.65 0.52 -20.11
C ILE A 113 2.34 -0.21 -20.39
N TRP A 114 1.24 0.20 -19.76
CA TRP A 114 -0.04 -0.51 -19.79
C TRP A 114 -1.17 0.23 -20.53
N GLY A 115 -0.92 1.46 -20.95
CA GLY A 115 -1.94 2.32 -21.55
C GLY A 115 -2.78 3.08 -20.52
N ALA A 116 -3.71 3.91 -21.02
CA ALA A 116 -4.64 4.68 -20.18
C ALA A 116 -5.97 3.97 -19.94
N ASP A 117 -6.15 2.76 -20.48
CA ASP A 117 -7.39 2.02 -20.45
C ASP A 117 -7.70 1.44 -19.06
N PHE A 118 -8.99 1.17 -18.86
CA PHE A 118 -9.46 0.49 -17.66
C PHE A 118 -9.29 -1.02 -17.82
N HIS A 119 -8.59 -1.65 -16.88
CA HIS A 119 -8.40 -3.09 -16.84
C HIS A 119 -9.25 -3.71 -15.73
N ARG A 120 -9.77 -4.91 -15.99
CA ARG A 120 -10.52 -5.68 -15.01
C ARG A 120 -9.76 -6.95 -14.66
N MET A 121 -9.45 -7.09 -13.39
CA MET A 121 -8.80 -8.27 -12.86
C MET A 121 -9.85 -9.34 -12.54
N GLN A 122 -9.61 -10.58 -12.97
CA GLN A 122 -10.47 -11.69 -12.61
C GLN A 122 -10.13 -12.17 -11.20
N THR A 123 -11.17 -12.43 -10.40
CA THR A 123 -10.99 -13.08 -9.10
C THR A 123 -11.11 -14.58 -9.23
N PRO A 124 -10.26 -15.38 -8.57
CA PRO A 124 -10.48 -16.82 -8.46
C PRO A 124 -11.64 -17.18 -7.52
N TYR A 125 -12.16 -16.21 -6.76
CA TYR A 125 -13.16 -16.39 -5.72
C TYR A 125 -14.51 -15.78 -6.13
N ASN A 126 -15.20 -16.42 -7.08
CA ASN A 126 -16.50 -15.98 -7.57
C ASN A 126 -17.70 -16.46 -6.72
N GLY A 127 -17.43 -17.13 -5.59
CA GLY A 127 -18.49 -17.60 -4.69
C GLY A 127 -19.22 -16.43 -4.01
N ILE A 128 -20.52 -16.64 -3.79
CA ILE A 128 -21.36 -15.75 -2.98
C ILE A 128 -21.81 -16.56 -1.76
N ILE A 129 -21.61 -16.02 -0.57
CA ILE A 129 -22.08 -16.58 0.68
C ILE A 129 -23.30 -15.76 1.13
N GLU A 130 -24.43 -16.41 1.32
CA GLU A 130 -25.61 -15.79 1.91
C GLU A 130 -25.63 -16.09 3.41
N LEU A 131 -25.47 -15.05 4.20
CA LEU A 131 -25.53 -15.14 5.67
C LEU A 131 -26.57 -14.17 6.21
N ALA A 132 -27.61 -14.68 6.85
CA ALA A 132 -28.68 -13.87 7.47
C ALA A 132 -29.31 -12.83 6.50
N GLY A 133 -29.54 -13.20 5.22
CA GLY A 133 -30.11 -12.31 4.21
C GLY A 133 -29.14 -11.31 3.57
N VAL A 134 -27.85 -11.38 3.93
CA VAL A 134 -26.80 -10.56 3.33
C VAL A 134 -26.00 -11.38 2.32
N THR A 135 -25.90 -10.87 1.10
CA THR A 135 -25.07 -11.46 0.05
C THR A 135 -23.63 -10.96 0.16
N ALA A 136 -22.73 -11.82 0.59
CA ALA A 136 -21.32 -11.51 0.74
C ALA A 136 -20.49 -12.24 -0.34
N PRO A 137 -19.94 -11.53 -1.35
CA PRO A 137 -18.95 -12.11 -2.23
C PRO A 137 -17.73 -12.58 -1.43
N VAL A 138 -17.24 -13.79 -1.69
CA VAL A 138 -16.08 -14.37 -0.99
C VAL A 138 -14.87 -13.44 -1.04
N GLN A 139 -14.66 -12.72 -2.14
CA GLN A 139 -13.57 -11.75 -2.28
C GLN A 139 -13.64 -10.64 -1.21
N ARG A 140 -14.83 -10.16 -0.84
CA ARG A 140 -14.97 -9.13 0.20
C ARG A 140 -14.61 -9.66 1.60
N LEU A 141 -15.02 -10.88 1.91
CA LEU A 141 -14.65 -11.53 3.16
C LEU A 141 -13.14 -11.77 3.24
N LEU A 142 -12.54 -12.16 2.12
CA LEU A 142 -11.09 -12.30 2.00
C LEU A 142 -10.37 -10.97 2.24
N ILE A 143 -10.85 -9.87 1.69
CA ILE A 143 -10.29 -8.53 1.93
C ILE A 143 -10.33 -8.18 3.42
N ILE A 144 -11.47 -8.35 4.08
CA ILE A 144 -11.63 -8.04 5.51
C ILE A 144 -10.68 -8.89 6.35
N GLY A 145 -10.65 -10.20 6.11
CA GLY A 145 -9.77 -11.14 6.82
C GLY A 145 -8.28 -10.85 6.60
N ALA A 146 -7.88 -10.59 5.35
CA ALA A 146 -6.50 -10.26 5.01
C ALA A 146 -6.08 -8.91 5.61
N ALA A 147 -6.95 -7.89 5.53
CA ALA A 147 -6.68 -6.58 6.11
C ALA A 147 -6.46 -6.67 7.63
N PHE A 148 -7.38 -7.34 8.34
CA PHE A 148 -7.24 -7.53 9.78
C PHE A 148 -5.97 -8.31 10.14
N THR A 149 -5.69 -9.41 9.43
CA THR A 149 -4.49 -10.22 9.65
C THR A 149 -3.22 -9.40 9.44
N LEU A 150 -3.14 -8.61 8.35
CA LEU A 150 -1.97 -7.77 8.08
C LEU A 150 -1.80 -6.65 9.11
N MET A 151 -2.88 -6.04 9.58
CA MET A 151 -2.83 -5.05 10.66
C MET A 151 -2.26 -5.67 11.95
N VAL A 152 -2.72 -6.86 12.32
CA VAL A 152 -2.20 -7.58 13.50
C VAL A 152 -0.73 -7.97 13.31
N VAL A 153 -0.37 -8.51 12.14
CA VAL A 153 1.02 -8.88 11.81
C VAL A 153 1.93 -7.66 11.89
N LEU A 154 1.53 -6.53 11.30
CA LEU A 154 2.29 -5.29 11.36
C LEU A 154 2.44 -4.79 12.81
N HIS A 155 1.37 -4.81 13.60
CA HIS A 155 1.41 -4.41 14.99
C HIS A 155 2.37 -5.28 15.81
N LEU A 156 2.31 -6.61 15.63
CA LEU A 156 3.23 -7.53 16.29
C LEU A 156 4.67 -7.33 15.80
N PHE A 157 4.88 -7.12 14.51
CA PHE A 157 6.20 -6.81 13.96
C PHE A 157 6.79 -5.55 14.61
N LEU A 158 6.02 -4.46 14.68
CA LEU A 158 6.49 -3.21 15.26
C LEU A 158 6.79 -3.33 16.76
N LYS A 159 5.97 -4.08 17.52
CA LYS A 159 6.12 -4.22 18.98
C LYS A 159 7.06 -5.32 19.43
N LYS A 160 7.21 -6.39 18.66
CA LYS A 160 7.90 -7.61 19.11
C LYS A 160 9.24 -7.87 18.42
N THR A 161 9.59 -7.09 17.37
CA THR A 161 10.87 -7.27 16.66
C THR A 161 11.83 -6.12 16.91
N VAL A 162 13.13 -6.40 16.87
CA VAL A 162 14.18 -5.38 16.98
C VAL A 162 14.04 -4.35 15.86
N MET A 163 13.76 -4.79 14.64
CA MET A 163 13.53 -3.88 13.50
C MET A 163 12.33 -2.97 13.71
N GLY A 164 11.22 -3.50 14.23
CA GLY A 164 10.05 -2.70 14.57
C GLY A 164 10.33 -1.66 15.63
N SER A 165 11.07 -2.02 16.69
CA SER A 165 11.46 -1.06 17.72
C SER A 165 12.43 0.02 17.20
N THR A 166 13.31 -0.29 16.24
CA THR A 166 14.16 0.74 15.60
C THR A 166 13.34 1.72 14.75
N ILE A 167 12.29 1.24 14.04
CA ILE A 167 11.36 2.12 13.31
C ILE A 167 10.64 3.07 14.27
N ILE A 168 10.12 2.55 15.38
CA ILE A 168 9.44 3.37 16.40
C ILE A 168 10.41 4.39 17.03
N ALA A 169 11.61 3.98 17.38
CA ALA A 169 12.62 4.87 17.96
C ALA A 169 12.98 6.02 17.00
N MET A 170 13.19 5.71 15.72
CA MET A 170 13.45 6.69 14.67
C MET A 170 12.28 7.67 14.47
N ALA A 171 11.03 7.18 14.55
CA ALA A 171 9.85 8.01 14.42
C ALA A 171 9.65 8.96 15.62
N GLN A 172 10.11 8.56 16.81
CA GLN A 172 10.02 9.39 18.01
C GLN A 172 11.12 10.45 18.08
N ASN A 173 12.36 10.04 17.85
CA ASN A 173 13.51 10.95 17.89
C ASN A 173 14.65 10.41 17.03
N ARG A 174 14.79 10.96 15.82
CA ARG A 174 15.80 10.55 14.84
C ARG A 174 17.22 10.76 15.33
N ASP A 175 17.50 11.93 15.96
CA ASP A 175 18.84 12.27 16.41
C ASP A 175 19.25 11.38 17.59
N GLY A 176 18.35 11.20 18.56
CA GLY A 176 18.56 10.29 19.69
C GLY A 176 18.76 8.84 19.24
N ALA A 177 18.00 8.37 18.28
CA ALA A 177 18.16 7.02 17.72
C ALA A 177 19.53 6.84 17.04
N SER A 178 20.00 7.86 16.32
CA SER A 178 21.31 7.83 15.67
C SER A 178 22.46 7.80 16.69
N LEU A 179 22.32 8.46 17.83
CA LEU A 179 23.34 8.46 18.90
C LEU A 179 23.52 7.07 19.55
N VAL A 180 22.49 6.25 19.57
CA VAL A 180 22.57 4.86 20.07
C VAL A 180 22.91 3.84 18.97
N GLY A 181 23.36 4.31 17.80
CA GLY A 181 23.88 3.47 16.70
C GLY A 181 22.83 2.93 15.73
N ILE A 182 21.59 3.45 15.75
CA ILE A 182 20.57 3.07 14.76
C ILE A 182 20.88 3.73 13.41
N ASP A 183 21.06 2.91 12.38
CA ASP A 183 21.28 3.39 11.00
C ASP A 183 19.97 3.90 10.37
N ALA A 184 19.83 5.22 10.34
CA ALA A 184 18.66 5.91 9.78
C ALA A 184 18.39 5.53 8.30
N ASN A 185 19.43 5.20 7.53
CA ASN A 185 19.27 4.85 6.12
C ASN A 185 18.62 3.48 5.97
N ARG A 186 19.08 2.50 6.74
CA ARG A 186 18.50 1.14 6.73
C ARG A 186 17.06 1.15 7.22
N VAL A 187 16.77 1.89 8.28
CA VAL A 187 15.41 2.00 8.82
C VAL A 187 14.47 2.64 7.81
N ALA A 188 14.89 3.73 7.14
CA ALA A 188 14.07 4.37 6.11
C ALA A 188 13.79 3.44 4.91
N MET A 189 14.82 2.78 4.35
CA MET A 189 14.63 1.83 3.26
C MET A 189 13.66 0.71 3.62
N LEU A 190 13.78 0.13 4.82
CA LEU A 190 12.89 -0.93 5.30
C LEU A 190 11.46 -0.41 5.47
N THR A 191 11.30 0.79 6.00
CA THR A 191 9.98 1.39 6.17
C THR A 191 9.30 1.65 4.83
N PHE A 192 10.03 2.15 3.83
CA PHE A 192 9.52 2.30 2.48
C PHE A 192 9.16 0.96 1.83
N ALA A 193 10.00 -0.07 2.02
CA ALA A 193 9.71 -1.42 1.53
C ALA A 193 8.42 -1.98 2.13
N ILE A 194 8.26 -1.92 3.46
CA ILE A 194 7.05 -2.39 4.15
C ILE A 194 5.83 -1.61 3.70
N SER A 195 5.95 -0.29 3.59
CA SER A 195 4.90 0.60 3.09
C SER A 195 4.48 0.21 1.66
N GLY A 196 5.44 -0.03 0.77
CA GLY A 196 5.19 -0.50 -0.59
C GLY A 196 4.50 -1.86 -0.65
N VAL A 197 4.91 -2.81 0.20
CA VAL A 197 4.25 -4.12 0.35
C VAL A 197 2.79 -3.95 0.76
N LEU A 198 2.51 -3.15 1.79
CA LEU A 198 1.14 -2.91 2.25
C LEU A 198 0.26 -2.28 1.17
N ALA A 199 0.79 -1.30 0.43
CA ALA A 199 0.10 -0.67 -0.69
C ALA A 199 -0.22 -1.66 -1.80
N ALA A 200 0.76 -2.48 -2.21
CA ALA A 200 0.59 -3.48 -3.27
C ALA A 200 -0.39 -4.58 -2.89
N VAL A 201 -0.32 -5.07 -1.66
CA VAL A 201 -1.26 -6.10 -1.17
C VAL A 201 -2.67 -5.52 -1.10
N ALA A 202 -2.86 -4.32 -0.56
CA ALA A 202 -4.15 -3.64 -0.54
C ALA A 202 -4.72 -3.46 -1.96
N ALA A 203 -3.88 -3.05 -2.92
CA ALA A 203 -4.26 -2.88 -4.31
C ALA A 203 -4.66 -4.20 -4.98
N THR A 204 -3.88 -5.27 -4.78
CA THR A 204 -4.17 -6.59 -5.34
C THR A 204 -5.46 -7.18 -4.76
N LEU A 205 -5.72 -6.99 -3.47
CA LEU A 205 -6.95 -7.44 -2.82
C LEU A 205 -8.18 -6.72 -3.39
N TYR A 206 -8.05 -5.43 -3.72
CA TYR A 206 -9.14 -4.60 -4.20
C TYR A 206 -9.37 -4.66 -5.72
N ALA A 207 -8.32 -4.93 -6.50
CA ALA A 207 -8.37 -4.96 -7.96
C ALA A 207 -9.48 -5.85 -8.58
N PRO A 208 -9.84 -7.03 -8.00
CA PRO A 208 -10.93 -7.86 -8.54
C PRO A 208 -12.33 -7.26 -8.41
N ILE A 209 -12.54 -6.37 -7.44
CA ILE A 209 -13.85 -5.72 -7.20
C ILE A 209 -13.90 -4.29 -7.71
N ASN A 210 -12.79 -3.78 -8.21
CA ASN A 210 -12.68 -2.44 -8.79
C ASN A 210 -11.91 -2.47 -10.12
N LEU A 211 -11.94 -1.37 -10.85
CA LEU A 211 -11.17 -1.22 -12.07
C LEU A 211 -9.73 -0.80 -11.76
N VAL A 212 -8.77 -1.30 -12.53
CA VAL A 212 -7.37 -0.90 -12.49
C VAL A 212 -7.13 0.13 -13.58
N TYR A 213 -6.70 1.32 -13.21
CA TYR A 213 -6.42 2.43 -14.12
C TYR A 213 -5.35 3.38 -13.52
N PRO A 214 -4.62 4.16 -14.32
CA PRO A 214 -3.47 4.92 -13.84
C PRO A 214 -3.75 5.92 -12.71
N ALA A 215 -4.91 6.57 -12.71
CA ALA A 215 -5.27 7.58 -11.69
C ALA A 215 -5.94 6.98 -10.43
N MET A 216 -6.06 5.64 -10.29
CA MET A 216 -6.76 5.01 -9.15
C MET A 216 -6.12 5.32 -7.80
N GLY A 217 -4.83 5.63 -7.78
CA GLY A 217 -4.08 5.96 -6.57
C GLY A 217 -4.52 7.25 -5.90
N HIS A 218 -4.98 8.25 -6.67
CA HIS A 218 -5.40 9.55 -6.14
C HIS A 218 -6.60 9.46 -5.18
N LEU A 219 -7.61 8.66 -5.56
CA LEU A 219 -8.80 8.49 -4.72
C LEU A 219 -8.46 7.78 -3.41
N VAL A 220 -7.59 6.77 -3.49
CA VAL A 220 -7.23 5.95 -2.33
C VAL A 220 -6.36 6.75 -1.36
N ILE A 221 -5.35 7.48 -1.85
CA ILE A 221 -4.47 8.28 -0.99
C ILE A 221 -5.25 9.40 -0.29
N THR A 222 -6.16 10.07 -1.01
CA THR A 222 -6.99 11.14 -0.42
C THR A 222 -7.83 10.62 0.74
N LYS A 223 -8.42 9.42 0.59
CA LYS A 223 -9.22 8.79 1.66
C LYS A 223 -8.36 8.20 2.79
N ALA A 224 -7.12 7.81 2.51
CA ALA A 224 -6.21 7.31 3.52
C ALA A 224 -5.61 8.45 4.39
N PHE A 225 -5.65 9.69 3.92
CA PHE A 225 -5.23 10.87 4.68
C PHE A 225 -6.29 11.40 5.65
N VAL A 226 -7.56 11.09 5.42
CA VAL A 226 -8.70 11.52 6.26
C VAL A 226 -8.96 10.54 7.39
#